data_ae07e990c2bb69fb4eda4aaa23529ca6
#
_entry.id   ae07e990c2bb69fb4eda4aaa23529ca6
#
_cell.length_a   1.000
_cell.length_b   1.000
_cell.length_c   1.000
_cell.angle_alpha   90.00
_cell.angle_beta   90.00
_cell.angle_gamma   90.00
#
_symmetry.space_group_name_H-M   'P 1'
#
loop_
_entity.id
_entity.type
_entity.pdbx_description
1 polymer ?
#
loop_
_entity_poly.entity_id
_entity_poly.type
_entity_poly.pdbx_seq_one_letter_code
_entity_poly.pdbx_strand_id
1 'polypeptide(L)'
;MKKTKKRYRIWIVLRNILFSILAAFVIWITFSNIMTVYEQTKYQPIGEVVEVDGENIHIYTKGEGADTIVLLSGLGTAAPALDFDPLINEISKNNKVVVVEPFGYGWSDITKKERTVENIVEEIRVALKKSNIQGPYILMPHSVSGIYSMYFANTYPGEVKGIIGIDPTLPHALEYFSEDAPKMPKFLKYLAPTGIARLALYINSQVFLPIADDGTYSKKI
;
A
#
# COMPACT_ATOMS: atom_id res chain seq x y z
N MET A 1 -35.23 22.13 44.20
CA MET A 1 -34.08 22.96 43.78
C MET A 1 -32.71 22.27 43.81
N LYS A 2 -32.37 21.37 44.76
CA LYS A 2 -31.05 20.68 44.81
C LYS A 2 -30.78 19.72 43.62
N LYS A 3 -31.81 19.01 43.08
CA LYS A 3 -31.70 18.06 41.96
C LYS A 3 -31.31 18.74 40.63
N THR A 4 -31.80 19.93 40.35
CA THR A 4 -31.51 20.68 39.11
C THR A 4 -30.07 21.18 39.08
N LYS A 5 -29.53 21.68 40.19
CA LYS A 5 -28.13 22.12 40.31
C LYS A 5 -27.14 20.95 40.12
N LYS A 6 -27.46 19.72 40.59
CA LYS A 6 -26.65 18.54 40.43
C LYS A 6 -26.60 18.10 38.92
N ARG A 7 -27.75 18.09 38.23
CA ARG A 7 -27.84 17.78 36.80
C ARG A 7 -27.02 18.77 35.97
N TYR A 8 -27.12 20.07 36.26
CA TYR A 8 -26.36 21.12 35.57
C TYR A 8 -24.83 20.92 35.71
N ARG A 9 -24.36 20.61 36.93
CA ARG A 9 -22.92 20.31 37.13
C ARG A 9 -22.46 19.08 36.37
N ILE A 10 -23.25 18.02 36.30
CA ILE A 10 -22.94 16.83 35.52
C ILE A 10 -22.81 17.18 34.03
N TRP A 11 -23.73 18.00 33.50
CA TRP A 11 -23.66 18.45 32.13
C TRP A 11 -22.41 19.28 31.81
N ILE A 12 -21.98 20.15 32.71
CA ILE A 12 -20.71 20.88 32.56
C ILE A 12 -19.52 19.93 32.50
N VAL A 13 -19.48 18.96 33.41
CA VAL A 13 -18.40 17.97 33.45
C VAL A 13 -18.37 17.14 32.19
N LEU A 14 -19.52 16.62 31.73
CA LEU A 14 -19.62 15.85 30.48
C LEU A 14 -19.19 16.68 29.26
N ARG A 15 -19.64 17.93 29.20
CA ARG A 15 -19.23 18.87 28.13
C ARG A 15 -17.72 19.08 28.14
N ASN A 16 -17.13 19.33 29.31
CA ASN A 16 -15.69 19.57 29.40
C ASN A 16 -14.88 18.30 29.06
N ILE A 17 -15.35 17.12 29.46
CA ILE A 17 -14.75 15.85 29.03
C ILE A 17 -14.81 15.70 27.52
N LEU A 18 -15.98 15.98 26.92
CA LEU A 18 -16.12 15.92 25.46
C LEU A 18 -15.15 16.88 24.74
N PHE A 19 -15.06 18.14 25.20
CA PHE A 19 -14.11 19.10 24.64
C PHE A 19 -12.66 18.66 24.81
N SER A 20 -12.30 18.06 25.96
CA SER A 20 -10.96 17.54 26.18
C SER A 20 -10.63 16.37 25.21
N ILE A 21 -11.58 15.47 24.99
CA ILE A 21 -11.43 14.37 24.03
C ILE A 21 -11.27 14.91 22.60
N LEU A 22 -12.11 15.87 22.20
CA LEU A 22 -12.01 16.50 20.87
C LEU A 22 -10.68 17.24 20.70
N ALA A 23 -10.24 17.97 21.72
CA ALA A 23 -8.94 18.65 21.67
C ALA A 23 -7.79 17.66 21.54
N ALA A 24 -7.80 16.57 22.33
CA ALA A 24 -6.80 15.52 22.24
C ALA A 24 -6.79 14.85 20.85
N PHE A 25 -7.96 14.64 20.27
CA PHE A 25 -8.09 14.08 18.91
C PHE A 25 -7.53 15.00 17.83
N VAL A 26 -7.81 16.31 17.91
CA VAL A 26 -7.25 17.31 16.99
C VAL A 26 -5.71 17.38 17.12
N ILE A 27 -5.20 17.39 18.36
CA ILE A 27 -3.76 17.36 18.62
C ILE A 27 -3.13 16.11 18.01
N TRP A 28 -3.75 14.95 18.19
CA TRP A 28 -3.28 13.69 17.62
C TRP A 28 -3.22 13.73 16.08
N ILE A 29 -4.29 14.19 15.41
CA ILE A 29 -4.33 14.30 13.94
C ILE A 29 -3.22 15.23 13.46
N THR A 30 -3.06 16.39 14.10
CA THR A 30 -2.02 17.36 13.75
C THR A 30 -0.63 16.75 13.92
N PHE A 31 -0.37 16.09 15.04
CA PHE A 31 0.88 15.37 15.28
C PHE A 31 1.13 14.29 14.22
N SER A 32 0.13 13.47 13.91
CA SER A 32 0.24 12.40 12.92
C SER A 32 0.60 12.95 11.54
N ASN A 33 -0.04 14.06 11.12
CA ASN A 33 0.25 14.68 9.82
C ASN A 33 1.67 15.30 9.78
N ILE A 34 2.09 15.97 10.85
CA ILE A 34 3.46 16.50 10.95
C ILE A 34 4.48 15.35 10.87
N MET A 35 4.24 14.26 11.58
CA MET A 35 5.12 13.10 11.55
C MET A 35 5.17 12.45 10.15
N THR A 36 4.04 12.40 9.44
CA THR A 36 4.01 11.89 8.07
C THR A 36 4.91 12.72 7.15
N VAL A 37 4.81 14.04 7.20
CA VAL A 37 5.67 14.93 6.40
C VAL A 37 7.16 14.78 6.79
N TYR A 38 7.44 14.70 8.09
CA TYR A 38 8.79 14.45 8.58
C TYR A 38 9.37 13.13 8.07
N GLU A 39 8.59 12.05 8.13
CA GLU A 39 9.00 10.72 7.68
C GLU A 39 9.22 10.69 6.16
N GLN A 40 8.34 11.29 5.38
CA GLN A 40 8.51 11.42 3.92
C GLN A 40 9.77 12.19 3.54
N THR A 41 10.14 13.20 4.34
CA THR A 41 11.38 13.95 4.11
C THR A 41 12.62 13.16 4.54
N LYS A 42 12.51 12.39 5.63
CA LYS A 42 13.60 11.62 6.21
C LYS A 42 13.91 10.35 5.42
N TYR A 43 12.88 9.64 4.99
CA TYR A 43 12.99 8.36 4.28
C TYR A 43 12.75 8.57 2.78
N GLN A 44 13.82 8.90 2.07
CA GLN A 44 13.77 9.12 0.63
C GLN A 44 13.49 7.81 -0.13
N PRO A 45 12.84 7.86 -1.32
CA PRO A 45 12.65 6.70 -2.18
C PRO A 45 13.98 5.99 -2.47
N ILE A 46 13.97 4.66 -2.39
CA ILE A 46 15.15 3.82 -2.69
C ILE A 46 15.32 3.51 -4.18
N GLY A 47 14.42 3.99 -5.02
CA GLY A 47 14.38 3.82 -6.47
C GLY A 47 14.19 5.14 -7.19
N GLU A 48 13.49 5.08 -8.29
CA GLU A 48 13.10 6.25 -9.07
C GLU A 48 11.60 6.56 -8.92
N VAL A 49 11.26 7.80 -9.18
CA VAL A 49 9.89 8.29 -9.16
C VAL A 49 9.56 8.83 -10.53
N VAL A 50 8.50 8.34 -11.14
CA VAL A 50 8.05 8.75 -12.47
C VAL A 50 6.64 9.32 -12.41
N GLU A 51 6.42 10.41 -13.13
CA GLU A 51 5.11 11.03 -13.22
C GLU A 51 4.18 10.22 -14.12
N VAL A 52 3.01 9.87 -13.63
CA VAL A 52 1.93 9.20 -14.36
C VAL A 52 0.62 9.95 -14.08
N ASP A 53 -0.01 10.49 -15.12
CA ASP A 53 -1.28 11.25 -15.02
C ASP A 53 -1.22 12.46 -14.04
N GLY A 54 -0.04 13.10 -13.91
CA GLY A 54 0.18 14.26 -13.04
C GLY A 54 0.49 13.93 -11.57
N GLU A 55 0.60 12.66 -11.23
CA GLU A 55 0.96 12.14 -9.90
C GLU A 55 2.17 11.19 -10.03
N ASN A 56 2.89 10.93 -8.95
CA ASN A 56 4.16 10.21 -8.98
C ASN A 56 3.98 8.73 -8.60
N ILE A 57 4.57 7.84 -9.39
CA ILE A 57 4.69 6.40 -9.09
C ILE A 57 6.15 6.07 -8.79
N HIS A 58 6.39 5.37 -7.70
CA HIS A 58 7.70 4.86 -7.34
C HIS A 58 7.98 3.51 -8.02
N ILE A 59 9.20 3.39 -8.55
CA ILE A 59 9.72 2.16 -9.15
C ILE A 59 11.07 1.84 -8.53
N TYR A 60 11.20 0.63 -8.04
CA TYR A 60 12.47 0.10 -7.57
C TYR A 60 12.99 -0.95 -8.54
N THR A 61 14.25 -0.81 -8.97
CA THR A 61 14.90 -1.75 -9.88
C THR A 61 16.17 -2.30 -9.27
N LYS A 62 16.40 -3.62 -9.39
CA LYS A 62 17.62 -4.28 -8.93
C LYS A 62 18.03 -5.41 -9.83
N GLY A 63 19.35 -5.59 -9.99
CA GLY A 63 19.94 -6.64 -10.81
C GLY A 63 19.89 -6.35 -12.30
N GLU A 64 20.55 -7.22 -13.04
CA GLU A 64 20.61 -7.23 -14.52
C GLU A 64 20.44 -8.67 -15.00
N GLY A 65 19.90 -8.86 -16.19
CA GLY A 65 19.69 -10.18 -16.78
C GLY A 65 18.86 -10.14 -18.03
N ALA A 66 18.67 -11.29 -18.64
CA ALA A 66 17.90 -11.43 -19.88
C ALA A 66 16.40 -11.25 -19.67
N ASP A 67 15.91 -11.56 -18.46
CA ASP A 67 14.50 -11.44 -18.12
C ASP A 67 14.25 -10.27 -17.18
N THR A 68 13.16 -9.54 -17.45
CA THR A 68 12.64 -8.50 -16.57
C THR A 68 11.45 -9.06 -15.79
N ILE A 69 11.62 -9.20 -14.49
CA ILE A 69 10.59 -9.67 -13.56
C ILE A 69 9.94 -8.48 -12.89
N VAL A 70 8.63 -8.31 -13.07
CA VAL A 70 7.86 -7.22 -12.47
C VAL A 70 7.08 -7.79 -11.28
N LEU A 71 7.50 -7.42 -10.07
CA LEU A 71 6.83 -7.75 -8.82
C LEU A 71 5.66 -6.80 -8.58
N LEU A 72 4.50 -7.37 -8.31
CA LEU A 72 3.26 -6.65 -8.04
C LEU A 72 2.68 -7.09 -6.69
N SER A 73 2.51 -6.16 -5.78
CA SER A 73 2.11 -6.43 -4.40
C SER A 73 0.61 -6.70 -4.23
N GLY A 74 0.27 -7.35 -3.13
CA GLY A 74 -1.09 -7.53 -2.66
C GLY A 74 -1.69 -6.29 -2.03
N LEU A 75 -2.98 -6.37 -1.68
CA LEU A 75 -3.68 -5.31 -0.98
C LEU A 75 -3.11 -5.15 0.44
N GLY A 76 -2.86 -3.89 0.84
CA GLY A 76 -2.41 -3.56 2.19
C GLY A 76 -0.91 -3.66 2.43
N THR A 77 -0.12 -4.02 1.43
CA THR A 77 1.36 -3.94 1.47
C THR A 77 1.78 -2.48 1.61
N ALA A 78 2.44 -2.14 2.71
CA ALA A 78 2.75 -0.74 3.00
C ALA A 78 3.85 -0.17 2.11
N ALA A 79 4.93 -0.94 1.89
CA ALA A 79 6.07 -0.55 1.08
C ALA A 79 6.60 -1.78 0.30
N PRO A 80 6.03 -2.08 -0.88
CA PRO A 80 6.34 -3.27 -1.66
C PRO A 80 7.82 -3.51 -1.91
N ALA A 81 8.58 -2.46 -2.20
CA ALA A 81 10.02 -2.57 -2.45
C ALA A 81 10.81 -3.03 -1.20
N LEU A 82 10.32 -2.72 0.00
CA LEU A 82 10.92 -3.18 1.26
C LEU A 82 10.40 -4.56 1.66
N ASP A 83 9.09 -4.79 1.50
CA ASP A 83 8.46 -6.05 1.90
C ASP A 83 8.98 -7.24 1.09
N PHE A 84 9.29 -7.04 -0.19
CA PHE A 84 9.88 -8.05 -1.07
C PHE A 84 11.41 -8.09 -1.05
N ASP A 85 12.12 -7.30 -0.22
CA ASP A 85 13.59 -7.22 -0.25
C ASP A 85 14.30 -8.59 -0.19
N PRO A 86 13.90 -9.58 0.66
CA PRO A 86 14.53 -10.90 0.64
C PRO A 86 14.38 -11.62 -0.71
N LEU A 87 13.19 -11.57 -1.30
CA LEU A 87 12.91 -12.19 -2.60
C LEU A 87 13.64 -11.46 -3.73
N ILE A 88 13.63 -10.14 -3.72
CA ILE A 88 14.36 -9.30 -4.70
C ILE A 88 15.84 -9.63 -4.68
N ASN A 89 16.44 -9.76 -3.49
CA ASN A 89 17.86 -10.07 -3.33
C ASN A 89 18.25 -11.41 -3.95
N GLU A 90 17.37 -12.40 -3.91
CA GLU A 90 17.65 -13.71 -4.51
C GLU A 90 17.42 -13.69 -6.03
N ILE A 91 16.30 -13.17 -6.50
CA ILE A 91 15.94 -13.18 -7.93
C ILE A 91 16.86 -12.27 -8.73
N SER A 92 17.26 -11.12 -8.17
CA SER A 92 18.11 -10.13 -8.85
C SER A 92 19.55 -10.60 -9.12
N LYS A 93 19.96 -11.75 -8.60
CA LYS A 93 21.27 -12.33 -8.91
C LYS A 93 21.43 -12.69 -10.40
N ASN A 94 20.34 -13.02 -11.08
CA ASN A 94 20.36 -13.49 -12.46
C ASN A 94 19.32 -12.78 -13.37
N ASN A 95 18.50 -11.91 -12.81
CA ASN A 95 17.42 -11.25 -13.52
C ASN A 95 17.37 -9.75 -13.19
N LYS A 96 16.77 -8.97 -14.07
CA LYS A 96 16.35 -7.62 -13.75
C LYS A 96 15.02 -7.69 -13.01
N VAL A 97 14.97 -7.28 -11.74
CA VAL A 97 13.78 -7.24 -10.91
C VAL A 97 13.28 -5.80 -10.81
N VAL A 98 12.00 -5.62 -11.04
CA VAL A 98 11.32 -4.32 -10.98
C VAL A 98 10.15 -4.44 -10.02
N VAL A 99 10.07 -3.57 -9.05
CA VAL A 99 8.90 -3.41 -8.19
C VAL A 99 8.20 -2.12 -8.60
N VAL A 100 6.95 -2.21 -8.99
CA VAL A 100 6.10 -1.03 -9.21
C VAL A 100 5.20 -0.88 -7.99
N GLU A 101 5.28 0.24 -7.32
CA GLU A 101 4.39 0.59 -6.23
C GLU A 101 3.18 1.35 -6.79
N PRO A 102 1.99 0.74 -6.86
CA PRO A 102 0.80 1.44 -7.37
C PRO A 102 0.47 2.67 -6.53
N PHE A 103 -0.33 3.59 -7.05
CA PHE A 103 -0.79 4.75 -6.28
C PHE A 103 -1.37 4.35 -4.93
N GLY A 104 -0.92 5.03 -3.87
CA GLY A 104 -1.27 4.79 -2.48
C GLY A 104 -0.39 3.77 -1.76
N TYR A 105 0.67 3.27 -2.40
CA TYR A 105 1.64 2.34 -1.83
C TYR A 105 3.02 2.98 -1.72
N GLY A 106 3.77 2.63 -0.69
CA GLY A 106 5.16 3.03 -0.49
C GLY A 106 5.41 4.52 -0.68
N TRP A 107 6.25 4.85 -1.63
CA TRP A 107 6.61 6.24 -1.98
C TRP A 107 5.77 6.82 -3.13
N SER A 108 4.77 6.08 -3.64
CA SER A 108 3.87 6.60 -4.67
C SER A 108 2.84 7.56 -4.08
N ASP A 109 2.44 8.54 -4.87
CA ASP A 109 1.39 9.49 -4.51
C ASP A 109 0.03 8.81 -4.34
N ILE A 110 -0.92 9.53 -3.76
CA ILE A 110 -2.32 9.11 -3.64
C ILE A 110 -3.10 9.71 -4.79
N THR A 111 -3.77 8.87 -5.59
CA THR A 111 -4.61 9.33 -6.69
C THR A 111 -6.09 9.46 -6.30
N LYS A 112 -6.80 10.35 -7.01
CA LYS A 112 -8.27 10.44 -6.99
C LYS A 112 -8.93 9.58 -8.07
N LYS A 113 -8.13 9.03 -8.97
CA LYS A 113 -8.60 8.19 -10.07
C LYS A 113 -9.24 6.91 -9.51
N GLU A 114 -10.30 6.46 -10.12
CA GLU A 114 -10.98 5.24 -9.71
C GLU A 114 -10.04 4.03 -9.83
N ARG A 115 -10.00 3.19 -8.80
CA ARG A 115 -9.09 2.04 -8.71
C ARG A 115 -9.69 0.82 -9.41
N THR A 116 -10.02 0.97 -10.70
CA THR A 116 -10.41 -0.16 -11.55
C THR A 116 -9.18 -0.95 -12.00
N VAL A 117 -9.38 -2.19 -12.44
CA VAL A 117 -8.30 -3.05 -12.95
C VAL A 117 -7.62 -2.39 -14.14
N GLU A 118 -8.41 -1.78 -15.03
CA GLU A 118 -7.95 -1.08 -16.22
C GLU A 118 -7.02 0.07 -15.87
N ASN A 119 -7.44 0.92 -14.95
CA ASN A 119 -6.65 2.09 -14.52
C ASN A 119 -5.34 1.65 -13.85
N ILE A 120 -5.40 0.66 -12.95
CA ILE A 120 -4.20 0.17 -12.24
C ILE A 120 -3.21 -0.42 -13.23
N VAL A 121 -3.67 -1.23 -14.19
CA VAL A 121 -2.79 -1.86 -15.19
C VAL A 121 -2.18 -0.83 -16.12
N GLU A 122 -2.96 0.15 -16.59
CA GLU A 122 -2.41 1.21 -17.46
C GLU A 122 -1.40 2.08 -16.71
N GLU A 123 -1.62 2.41 -15.44
CA GLU A 123 -0.67 3.13 -14.60
C GLU A 123 0.66 2.38 -14.46
N ILE A 124 0.60 1.07 -14.15
CA ILE A 124 1.79 0.21 -14.07
C ILE A 124 2.53 0.20 -15.41
N ARG A 125 1.81 0.01 -16.50
CA ARG A 125 2.36 -0.04 -17.86
C ARG A 125 3.03 1.27 -18.26
N VAL A 126 2.38 2.40 -18.00
CA VAL A 126 2.93 3.74 -18.29
C VAL A 126 4.17 4.00 -17.43
N ALA A 127 4.13 3.65 -16.14
CA ALA A 127 5.27 3.79 -15.25
C ALA A 127 6.49 3.00 -15.76
N LEU A 128 6.32 1.72 -16.12
CA LEU A 128 7.39 0.89 -16.70
C LEU A 128 7.97 1.52 -17.96
N LYS A 129 7.14 2.04 -18.86
CA LYS A 129 7.59 2.68 -20.09
C LYS A 129 8.36 3.98 -19.84
N LYS A 130 7.87 4.82 -18.91
CA LYS A 130 8.54 6.08 -18.54
C LYS A 130 9.88 5.84 -17.85
N SER A 131 10.06 4.72 -17.15
CA SER A 131 11.33 4.28 -16.57
C SER A 131 12.23 3.54 -17.59
N ASN A 132 11.92 3.57 -18.88
CA ASN A 132 12.68 2.87 -19.92
C ASN A 132 12.83 1.35 -19.67
N ILE A 133 11.91 0.75 -18.96
CA ILE A 133 11.88 -0.68 -18.70
C ILE A 133 11.10 -1.36 -19.83
N GLN A 134 11.82 -2.11 -20.65
CA GLN A 134 11.25 -2.76 -21.84
C GLN A 134 10.77 -4.17 -21.52
N GLY A 135 9.61 -4.56 -22.09
CA GLY A 135 9.12 -5.94 -22.09
C GLY A 135 9.80 -6.80 -23.17
N PRO A 136 9.38 -8.08 -23.34
CA PRO A 136 8.26 -8.67 -22.61
C PRO A 136 8.62 -9.04 -21.15
N TYR A 137 7.68 -8.77 -20.22
CA TYR A 137 7.86 -8.96 -18.79
C TYR A 137 7.47 -10.36 -18.33
N ILE A 138 8.14 -10.87 -17.29
CA ILE A 138 7.59 -11.90 -16.41
C ILE A 138 6.88 -11.17 -15.26
N LEU A 139 5.56 -11.22 -15.23
CA LEU A 139 4.78 -10.63 -14.13
C LEU A 139 4.82 -11.58 -12.93
N MET A 140 5.14 -11.06 -11.75
CA MET A 140 5.20 -11.84 -10.52
C MET A 140 4.23 -11.24 -9.48
N PRO A 141 2.92 -11.54 -9.62
CA PRO A 141 1.90 -11.00 -8.74
C PRO A 141 1.80 -11.73 -7.40
N HIS A 142 1.54 -10.97 -6.35
CA HIS A 142 1.09 -11.46 -5.05
C HIS A 142 -0.38 -11.11 -4.83
N SER A 143 -1.17 -12.08 -4.34
CA SER A 143 -2.58 -11.88 -3.93
C SER A 143 -3.40 -11.20 -5.04
N VAL A 144 -4.12 -10.10 -4.76
CA VAL A 144 -5.01 -9.38 -5.69
C VAL A 144 -4.34 -8.99 -7.01
N SER A 145 -3.03 -8.81 -7.03
CA SER A 145 -2.30 -8.48 -8.26
C SER A 145 -2.30 -9.61 -9.29
N GLY A 146 -2.73 -10.81 -8.92
CA GLY A 146 -3.03 -11.88 -9.87
C GLY A 146 -4.09 -11.45 -10.89
N ILE A 147 -5.14 -10.77 -10.45
CA ILE A 147 -6.18 -10.22 -11.33
C ILE A 147 -5.59 -9.17 -12.29
N TYR A 148 -4.75 -8.28 -11.77
CA TYR A 148 -4.09 -7.24 -12.60
C TYR A 148 -3.16 -7.84 -13.63
N SER A 149 -2.39 -8.87 -13.26
CA SER A 149 -1.47 -9.56 -14.17
C SER A 149 -2.20 -10.32 -15.26
N MET A 150 -3.31 -10.96 -14.95
CA MET A 150 -4.15 -11.63 -15.94
C MET A 150 -4.77 -10.63 -16.91
N TYR A 151 -5.26 -9.50 -16.42
CA TYR A 151 -5.78 -8.43 -17.27
C TYR A 151 -4.68 -7.85 -18.18
N PHE A 152 -3.49 -7.59 -17.61
CA PHE A 152 -2.34 -7.09 -18.37
C PHE A 152 -1.97 -8.04 -19.50
N ALA A 153 -1.81 -9.33 -19.20
CA ALA A 153 -1.43 -10.33 -20.20
C ALA A 153 -2.47 -10.49 -21.31
N ASN A 154 -3.77 -10.42 -20.96
CA ASN A 154 -4.85 -10.50 -21.94
C ASN A 154 -4.94 -9.24 -22.83
N THR A 155 -4.70 -8.06 -22.25
CA THR A 155 -4.83 -6.79 -22.98
C THR A 155 -3.58 -6.47 -23.79
N TYR A 156 -2.40 -6.84 -23.29
CA TYR A 156 -1.10 -6.54 -23.90
C TYR A 156 -0.23 -7.81 -24.06
N PRO A 157 -0.69 -8.82 -24.81
CA PRO A 157 -0.02 -10.14 -24.85
C PRO A 157 1.41 -10.07 -25.39
N GLY A 158 1.74 -9.09 -26.23
CA GLY A 158 3.10 -8.87 -26.73
C GLY A 158 4.06 -8.28 -25.69
N GLU A 159 3.55 -7.76 -24.57
CA GLU A 159 4.36 -7.16 -23.51
C GLU A 159 4.59 -8.13 -22.33
N VAL A 160 4.00 -9.34 -22.33
CA VAL A 160 4.09 -10.32 -21.24
C VAL A 160 4.66 -11.64 -21.74
N LYS A 161 5.78 -12.06 -21.16
CA LYS A 161 6.45 -13.35 -21.43
C LYS A 161 5.81 -14.50 -20.63
N GLY A 162 5.33 -14.21 -19.42
CA GLY A 162 4.71 -15.17 -18.53
C GLY A 162 4.27 -14.56 -17.20
N ILE A 163 3.59 -15.39 -16.39
CA ILE A 163 3.16 -15.01 -15.05
C ILE A 163 3.64 -16.08 -14.07
N ILE A 164 4.30 -15.65 -12.99
CA ILE A 164 4.71 -16.50 -11.86
C ILE A 164 3.98 -15.99 -10.62
N GLY A 165 2.91 -16.68 -10.20
CA GLY A 165 2.09 -16.23 -9.07
C GLY A 165 2.71 -16.55 -7.72
N ILE A 166 2.67 -15.58 -6.81
CA ILE A 166 2.95 -15.74 -5.38
C ILE A 166 1.60 -15.69 -4.68
N ASP A 167 0.98 -16.85 -4.50
CA ASP A 167 -0.38 -16.99 -3.95
C ASP A 167 -1.38 -15.98 -4.59
N PRO A 168 -1.52 -15.99 -5.92
CA PRO A 168 -2.27 -14.97 -6.64
C PRO A 168 -3.78 -15.22 -6.55
N THR A 169 -4.56 -14.17 -6.35
CA THR A 169 -6.00 -14.22 -6.57
C THR A 169 -6.29 -14.28 -8.06
N LEU A 170 -6.98 -15.32 -8.50
CA LEU A 170 -7.38 -15.48 -9.89
C LEU A 170 -8.80 -14.93 -10.13
N PRO A 171 -9.10 -14.45 -11.35
CA PRO A 171 -10.47 -14.15 -11.74
C PRO A 171 -11.38 -15.37 -11.46
N HIS A 172 -12.60 -15.13 -10.99
CA HIS A 172 -13.58 -16.16 -10.61
C HIS A 172 -13.17 -17.10 -9.46
N ALA A 173 -12.03 -16.86 -8.76
CA ALA A 173 -11.64 -17.70 -7.63
C ALA A 173 -12.71 -17.72 -6.54
N LEU A 174 -13.32 -16.58 -6.23
CA LEU A 174 -14.38 -16.46 -5.23
C LEU A 174 -15.63 -17.27 -5.62
N GLU A 175 -16.00 -17.26 -6.88
CA GLU A 175 -17.12 -18.08 -7.40
C GLU A 175 -16.82 -19.57 -7.29
N TYR A 176 -15.58 -19.97 -7.66
CA TYR A 176 -15.13 -21.35 -7.59
C TYR A 176 -15.12 -21.89 -6.16
N PHE A 177 -14.64 -21.09 -5.21
CA PHE A 177 -14.60 -21.47 -3.80
C PHE A 177 -15.88 -21.15 -3.04
N SER A 178 -16.91 -20.59 -3.72
CA SER A 178 -18.17 -20.17 -3.10
C SER A 178 -17.96 -19.18 -1.94
N GLU A 179 -17.02 -18.29 -2.08
CA GLU A 179 -16.67 -17.26 -1.09
C GLU A 179 -17.25 -15.90 -1.48
N ASP A 180 -17.69 -15.14 -0.49
CA ASP A 180 -18.11 -13.76 -0.70
C ASP A 180 -16.91 -12.84 -0.92
N ALA A 181 -17.02 -11.92 -1.88
CA ALA A 181 -16.00 -10.90 -2.07
C ALA A 181 -15.83 -10.04 -0.80
N PRO A 182 -14.59 -9.82 -0.33
CA PRO A 182 -14.35 -9.00 0.85
C PRO A 182 -14.85 -7.57 0.64
N LYS A 183 -15.78 -7.13 1.49
CA LYS A 183 -16.35 -5.78 1.41
C LYS A 183 -15.64 -4.87 2.39
N MET A 184 -14.84 -3.95 1.88
CA MET A 184 -14.24 -2.90 2.70
C MET A 184 -15.30 -1.86 3.07
N PRO A 185 -15.56 -1.63 4.38
CA PRO A 185 -16.52 -0.62 4.80
C PRO A 185 -16.12 0.77 4.30
N LYS A 186 -17.06 1.48 3.66
CA LYS A 186 -16.80 2.80 3.04
C LYS A 186 -16.29 3.85 4.02
N PHE A 187 -16.57 3.70 5.33
CA PHE A 187 -16.10 4.65 6.35
C PHE A 187 -14.58 4.59 6.58
N LEU A 188 -13.91 3.47 6.23
CA LEU A 188 -12.45 3.32 6.44
C LEU A 188 -11.65 4.41 5.72
N LYS A 189 -12.13 4.91 4.57
CA LYS A 189 -11.50 6.03 3.86
C LYS A 189 -11.41 7.31 4.70
N TYR A 190 -12.31 7.50 5.66
CA TYR A 190 -12.30 8.66 6.56
C TYR A 190 -11.38 8.46 7.76
N LEU A 191 -10.99 7.22 8.05
CA LEU A 191 -10.06 6.91 9.14
C LEU A 191 -8.58 7.08 8.72
N ALA A 192 -8.26 6.88 7.46
CA ALA A 192 -6.90 6.98 6.97
C ALA A 192 -6.20 8.32 7.35
N PRO A 193 -6.81 9.51 7.09
CA PRO A 193 -6.17 10.78 7.44
C PRO A 193 -6.14 11.09 8.94
N THR A 194 -6.80 10.30 9.78
CA THR A 194 -6.81 10.50 11.24
C THR A 194 -5.55 9.99 11.95
N GLY A 195 -4.69 9.25 11.24
CA GLY A 195 -3.51 8.61 11.83
C GLY A 195 -3.84 7.43 12.75
N ILE A 196 -5.02 6.83 12.64
CA ILE A 196 -5.42 5.69 13.48
C ILE A 196 -4.53 4.47 13.27
N ALA A 197 -4.04 4.26 12.04
CA ALA A 197 -3.08 3.19 11.74
C ALA A 197 -1.76 3.42 12.51
N ARG A 198 -1.25 4.65 12.54
CA ARG A 198 -0.09 5.03 13.33
C ARG A 198 -0.30 4.79 14.82
N LEU A 199 -1.48 5.15 15.34
CA LEU A 199 -1.81 4.89 16.74
C LEU A 199 -1.83 3.38 17.04
N ALA A 200 -2.41 2.58 16.16
CA ALA A 200 -2.45 1.13 16.32
C ALA A 200 -1.03 0.52 16.31
N LEU A 201 -0.13 1.00 15.45
CA LEU A 201 1.28 0.59 15.43
C LEU A 201 2.01 0.95 16.72
N TYR A 202 1.75 2.12 17.32
CA TYR A 202 2.34 2.50 18.62
C TYR A 202 1.83 1.64 19.77
N ILE A 203 0.56 1.23 19.73
CA ILE A 203 -0.02 0.38 20.77
C ILE A 203 0.46 -1.08 20.61
N ASN A 204 0.47 -1.58 19.38
CA ASN A 204 0.92 -2.92 19.06
C ASN A 204 1.51 -2.96 17.65
N SER A 205 2.83 -2.91 17.56
CA SER A 205 3.55 -2.94 16.28
C SER A 205 3.32 -4.23 15.48
N GLN A 206 2.95 -5.32 16.13
CA GLN A 206 2.73 -6.61 15.48
C GLN A 206 1.38 -6.72 14.75
N VAL A 207 0.47 -5.78 14.95
CA VAL A 207 -0.85 -5.80 14.28
C VAL A 207 -0.74 -5.73 12.75
N PHE A 208 0.30 -5.07 12.25
CA PHE A 208 0.51 -4.83 10.82
C PHE A 208 1.81 -5.42 10.27
N LEU A 209 2.68 -5.91 11.14
CA LEU A 209 3.93 -6.52 10.70
C LEU A 209 3.71 -8.04 10.62
N PRO A 210 3.92 -8.66 9.46
CA PRO A 210 3.99 -10.11 9.39
C PRO A 210 5.11 -10.54 10.34
N ILE A 211 4.79 -11.44 11.24
CA ILE A 211 5.74 -12.00 12.19
C ILE A 211 6.69 -12.90 11.40
N ALA A 212 7.78 -12.33 10.89
CA ALA A 212 8.93 -13.13 10.56
C ALA A 212 9.68 -13.38 11.88
N ASP A 213 9.51 -14.56 12.43
CA ASP A 213 10.12 -15.01 13.70
C ASP A 213 11.67 -15.07 13.61
N ASP A 214 12.23 -14.84 12.42
CA ASP A 214 13.66 -14.93 12.10
C ASP A 214 14.44 -13.60 12.21
N GLY A 215 13.79 -12.52 12.65
CA GLY A 215 14.41 -11.21 12.81
C GLY A 215 14.80 -10.51 11.50
N THR A 216 14.33 -10.97 10.35
CA THR A 216 14.70 -10.43 9.02
C THR A 216 14.23 -8.99 8.87
N TYR A 217 13.10 -8.62 9.46
CA TYR A 217 12.53 -7.27 9.38
C TYR A 217 12.97 -6.33 10.51
N SER A 218 13.50 -6.83 11.62
CA SER A 218 13.79 -6.01 12.82
C SER A 218 15.06 -5.16 12.73
N LYS A 219 15.86 -5.28 11.66
CA LYS A 219 17.17 -4.63 11.54
C LYS A 219 17.23 -3.46 10.56
N LYS A 220 16.14 -3.12 9.88
CA LYS A 220 16.15 -2.11 8.80
C LYS A 220 15.21 -0.91 9.01
N ILE A 221 14.58 -0.79 10.18
CA ILE A 221 13.73 0.36 10.53
C ILE A 221 14.43 1.25 11.55
#